data_3f10ad469773efa284c693d8faaa4634
#
_entry.id   3f10ad469773efa284c693d8faaa4634
#
_cell.length_a   1.000
_cell.length_b   1.000
_cell.length_c   1.000
_cell.angle_alpha   90.00
_cell.angle_beta   90.00
_cell.angle_gamma   90.00
#
_symmetry.space_group_name_H-M   'P 1'
#
loop_
_entity.id
_entity.type
_entity.pdbx_description
1 polymer ?
#
loop_
_entity_poly.entity_id
_entity_poly.type
_entity_poly.pdbx_seq_one_letter_code
_entity_poly.pdbx_strand_id
1 'polypeptide(L)'
;MFAWIANVSAGDLQYKIEEFYDESASLQLEQVESSKFSETSGQIRKPYRTGNLWLRVSIAANQANSFLFFENPAIDEVILYSRKQTKQDPWNAEKIPMRALLQGHLLDKQTDNLNNSSEFYLRIRSQAPKQFNVMVLSGAEIQMKQHIRYAVLSSQFTAAFILLIWIGIQNWLARSKIFITVMISVPLFVLSRLNYFGFFLNNDNSSTAMYLNANMVLFLSLIAIGTLMVKEGFGRLFNSTQNRVFLFFFATSLLPAIGLLFEIPRGHLVTCSVVLNFLMTTTLFYFLISIFLKQKHLIPNYKYHLVVSITYAIMSVVPGIYFIQPQLFPFIWGLPAFRDFFYPVIAFLIMLQMLNEQKEREMDAVFTLGASKAAADLEIEKNKQQHVFLGMLLHEIKTPLSVIKFGANSFKNAQADQTKNQVWAVRVDNATDTINHILNQCLLADKFEFGLSNYQEEQINLRAEFSQIVDRVGYLNPAYPERINWEFCEDLPIETELHVDPIFLRSILENLISNALKYSAANSKIYLTVSQSTLGSKPMFELQIKNQIGKVGPPQIDKIFARYYRAEEAKGYSGTGLGLWLANEQAKAMGASIRCEFDNIWTIFTLQIPKLNELK
;
A
#
# COMPACT_ATOMS: atom_id res chain seq x y z
N MET A 1 -33.81 -3.08 -18.57
CA MET A 1 -33.71 -2.02 -19.56
C MET A 1 -33.19 -2.53 -20.91
N PHE A 2 -32.07 -3.22 -20.97
CA PHE A 2 -31.51 -3.72 -22.25
C PHE A 2 -32.35 -4.85 -22.91
N ALA A 3 -32.94 -5.77 -22.13
CA ALA A 3 -33.88 -6.77 -22.66
C ALA A 3 -35.17 -6.16 -23.21
N TRP A 4 -35.59 -5.03 -22.65
CA TRP A 4 -36.77 -4.28 -23.12
C TRP A 4 -36.50 -3.53 -24.44
N ILE A 5 -35.26 -3.08 -24.66
CA ILE A 5 -34.79 -2.44 -25.91
C ILE A 5 -34.76 -3.45 -27.08
N ALA A 6 -34.43 -4.71 -26.79
CA ALA A 6 -34.41 -5.77 -27.80
C ALA A 6 -35.81 -6.24 -28.22
N ASN A 7 -36.80 -6.06 -27.37
CA ASN A 7 -38.19 -6.48 -27.55
C ASN A 7 -39.16 -5.30 -27.83
N VAL A 8 -38.69 -4.16 -28.32
CA VAL A 8 -39.61 -3.29 -29.05
C VAL A 8 -40.03 -4.08 -30.28
N SER A 9 -41.09 -4.83 -30.11
CA SER A 9 -41.70 -5.62 -31.16
C SER A 9 -41.78 -4.79 -32.41
N ALA A 10 -41.36 -5.37 -33.52
CA ALA A 10 -41.69 -4.86 -34.82
C ALA A 10 -43.24 -4.65 -34.78
N GLY A 11 -43.67 -3.39 -34.59
CA GLY A 11 -45.07 -3.04 -34.63
C GLY A 11 -45.57 -3.36 -36.01
N ASP A 12 -46.76 -3.76 -36.13
CA ASP A 12 -47.66 -3.95 -37.25
C ASP A 12 -47.14 -4.02 -38.72
N LEU A 13 -45.81 -3.75 -38.96
CA LEU A 13 -45.20 -3.85 -40.29
C LEU A 13 -44.95 -5.34 -40.62
N GLN A 14 -45.73 -5.87 -41.56
CA GLN A 14 -45.50 -7.22 -42.08
C GLN A 14 -44.49 -7.16 -43.21
N TYR A 15 -43.30 -7.65 -42.97
CA TYR A 15 -42.22 -7.78 -43.95
C TYR A 15 -41.52 -9.13 -43.83
N LYS A 16 -40.91 -9.54 -44.95
CA LYS A 16 -40.09 -10.76 -45.02
C LYS A 16 -38.70 -10.40 -45.55
N ILE A 17 -37.65 -10.95 -44.92
CA ILE A 17 -36.29 -10.83 -45.42
C ILE A 17 -35.78 -12.22 -45.74
N GLU A 18 -35.19 -12.34 -46.91
CA GLU A 18 -34.57 -13.57 -47.38
C GLU A 18 -33.16 -13.25 -47.86
N GLU A 19 -32.24 -14.19 -47.71
CA GLU A 19 -30.83 -14.02 -48.06
C GLU A 19 -30.34 -14.99 -49.13
N PHE A 20 -29.44 -14.54 -49.98
CA PHE A 20 -28.70 -15.33 -50.94
C PHE A 20 -27.23 -14.86 -50.99
N TYR A 21 -26.28 -15.77 -51.00
CA TYR A 21 -24.86 -15.46 -51.06
C TYR A 21 -24.25 -15.82 -52.42
N ASP A 22 -23.76 -14.80 -53.12
CA ASP A 22 -23.06 -14.91 -54.40
C ASP A 22 -21.56 -14.97 -54.14
N GLU A 23 -20.97 -16.16 -54.16
CA GLU A 23 -19.53 -16.37 -53.94
C GLU A 23 -18.67 -15.82 -55.07
N SER A 24 -19.23 -15.76 -56.28
CA SER A 24 -18.52 -15.26 -57.48
C SER A 24 -18.40 -13.73 -57.51
N ALA A 25 -19.23 -13.05 -56.76
CA ALA A 25 -19.41 -11.59 -56.77
C ALA A 25 -19.73 -11.00 -58.18
N SER A 26 -20.13 -11.85 -59.10
CA SER A 26 -20.33 -11.49 -60.55
C SER A 26 -21.78 -11.51 -60.98
N LEU A 27 -22.69 -12.09 -60.18
CA LEU A 27 -24.08 -12.21 -60.59
C LEU A 27 -24.77 -10.85 -60.70
N GLN A 28 -25.49 -10.70 -61.81
CA GLN A 28 -26.38 -9.53 -62.05
C GLN A 28 -27.76 -9.80 -61.41
N LEU A 29 -28.51 -8.76 -61.19
CA LEU A 29 -29.81 -8.82 -60.47
C LEU A 29 -30.78 -9.82 -61.16
N GLU A 30 -30.84 -9.87 -62.49
CA GLU A 30 -31.73 -10.78 -63.23
C GLU A 30 -31.41 -12.25 -62.95
N GLN A 31 -30.15 -12.59 -62.75
CA GLN A 31 -29.70 -13.92 -62.36
C GLN A 31 -30.02 -14.23 -60.90
N VAL A 32 -29.87 -13.23 -60.05
CA VAL A 32 -30.14 -13.34 -58.62
C VAL A 32 -31.64 -13.45 -58.35
N GLU A 33 -32.51 -12.78 -59.11
CA GLU A 33 -33.98 -12.83 -59.02
C GLU A 33 -34.51 -14.25 -59.19
N SER A 34 -33.85 -15.05 -60.04
CA SER A 34 -34.14 -16.48 -60.25
C SER A 34 -33.50 -17.43 -59.25
N SER A 35 -32.66 -16.96 -58.39
CA SER A 35 -31.90 -17.77 -57.40
C SER A 35 -32.79 -18.16 -56.22
N LYS A 36 -32.39 -19.26 -55.53
CA LYS A 36 -33.10 -19.74 -54.36
C LYS A 36 -32.62 -18.95 -53.10
N PHE A 37 -33.49 -18.14 -52.61
CA PHE A 37 -33.28 -17.43 -51.36
C PHE A 37 -33.65 -18.26 -50.13
N SER A 38 -32.99 -18.08 -49.02
CA SER A 38 -33.32 -18.65 -47.71
C SER A 38 -33.86 -17.59 -46.77
N GLU A 39 -34.92 -17.91 -46.04
CA GLU A 39 -35.51 -16.97 -45.09
C GLU A 39 -34.56 -16.66 -43.94
N THR A 40 -34.53 -15.41 -43.52
CA THR A 40 -33.69 -14.94 -42.40
C THR A 40 -34.50 -14.03 -41.48
N SER A 41 -34.18 -14.01 -40.21
CA SER A 41 -34.74 -13.04 -39.25
C SER A 41 -34.24 -11.62 -39.41
N GLY A 42 -33.42 -11.33 -40.44
CA GLY A 42 -32.76 -10.05 -40.62
C GLY A 42 -31.47 -9.93 -39.78
N GLN A 43 -31.16 -10.91 -38.94
CA GLN A 43 -29.88 -10.98 -38.21
C GLN A 43 -28.83 -11.66 -39.06
N ILE A 44 -28.02 -10.88 -39.71
CA ILE A 44 -26.95 -11.38 -40.59
C ILE A 44 -25.69 -11.61 -39.76
N ARG A 45 -25.19 -12.85 -39.78
CA ARG A 45 -23.99 -13.29 -39.06
C ARG A 45 -23.17 -14.19 -39.95
N LYS A 46 -22.42 -13.63 -40.86
CA LYS A 46 -21.57 -14.38 -41.80
C LYS A 46 -20.10 -14.10 -41.54
N PRO A 47 -19.25 -15.14 -41.52
CA PRO A 47 -17.80 -14.94 -41.46
C PRO A 47 -17.33 -14.16 -42.68
N TYR A 48 -16.08 -13.67 -42.61
CA TYR A 48 -15.47 -13.04 -43.78
C TYR A 48 -15.39 -14.01 -44.93
N ARG A 49 -16.05 -13.69 -46.05
CA ARG A 49 -15.94 -14.38 -47.35
C ARG A 49 -15.93 -13.33 -48.45
N THR A 50 -15.14 -13.56 -49.48
CA THR A 50 -15.23 -12.82 -50.74
C THR A 50 -16.56 -13.12 -51.40
N GLY A 51 -17.24 -12.13 -51.93
CA GLY A 51 -18.57 -12.27 -52.56
C GLY A 51 -19.58 -11.22 -52.07
N ASN A 52 -20.71 -11.23 -52.76
CA ASN A 52 -21.82 -10.34 -52.45
C ASN A 52 -22.91 -11.06 -51.65
N LEU A 53 -23.41 -10.40 -50.64
CA LEU A 53 -24.64 -10.86 -49.96
C LEU A 53 -25.83 -10.12 -50.60
N TRP A 54 -26.77 -10.88 -51.06
CA TRP A 54 -28.04 -10.36 -51.55
C TRP A 54 -29.12 -10.59 -50.54
N LEU A 55 -29.94 -9.54 -50.30
CA LEU A 55 -31.15 -9.66 -49.47
C LEU A 55 -32.34 -9.29 -50.32
N ARG A 56 -33.39 -10.09 -50.24
CA ARG A 56 -34.71 -9.78 -50.80
C ARG A 56 -35.61 -9.34 -49.64
N VAL A 57 -36.11 -8.13 -49.71
CA VAL A 57 -37.01 -7.55 -48.70
C VAL A 57 -38.39 -7.41 -49.33
N SER A 58 -39.35 -8.16 -48.82
CA SER A 58 -40.73 -8.08 -49.28
C SER A 58 -41.58 -7.41 -48.21
N ILE A 59 -42.30 -6.35 -48.54
CA ILE A 59 -43.14 -5.56 -47.66
C ILE A 59 -44.60 -5.75 -48.07
N ALA A 60 -45.50 -6.05 -47.13
CA ALA A 60 -46.92 -6.26 -47.39
C ALA A 60 -47.59 -4.96 -47.94
N ALA A 61 -48.68 -5.14 -48.69
CA ALA A 61 -49.54 -4.05 -49.16
C ALA A 61 -50.03 -3.17 -47.99
N ASN A 62 -50.40 -1.93 -48.27
CA ASN A 62 -50.93 -0.95 -47.31
C ASN A 62 -49.99 -0.41 -46.22
N GLN A 63 -48.69 -0.55 -46.36
CA GLN A 63 -47.74 0.00 -45.39
C GLN A 63 -47.03 1.24 -45.98
N ALA A 64 -47.46 2.43 -45.56
CA ALA A 64 -46.85 3.70 -45.98
C ALA A 64 -45.62 4.00 -45.10
N ASN A 65 -44.65 4.74 -45.67
CA ASN A 65 -43.44 5.23 -44.97
C ASN A 65 -42.63 4.16 -44.25
N SER A 66 -42.25 3.09 -44.97
CA SER A 66 -41.32 2.06 -44.47
C SER A 66 -39.87 2.51 -44.66
N PHE A 67 -39.10 2.30 -43.61
CA PHE A 67 -37.68 2.68 -43.62
C PHE A 67 -36.79 1.44 -43.46
N LEU A 68 -35.78 1.35 -44.29
CA LEU A 68 -34.72 0.39 -44.17
C LEU A 68 -33.70 0.88 -43.15
N PHE A 69 -33.47 0.10 -42.11
CA PHE A 69 -32.56 0.42 -41.01
C PHE A 69 -31.55 -0.68 -40.82
N PHE A 70 -30.26 -0.29 -40.73
CA PHE A 70 -29.17 -1.19 -40.41
C PHE A 70 -28.62 -0.88 -39.02
N GLU A 71 -28.62 -1.87 -38.15
CA GLU A 71 -27.99 -1.78 -36.87
C GLU A 71 -26.57 -2.37 -36.97
N ASN A 72 -25.56 -1.61 -36.56
CA ASN A 72 -24.14 -1.95 -36.58
C ASN A 72 -23.56 -2.37 -37.93
N PRO A 73 -23.72 -1.57 -38.98
CA PRO A 73 -23.19 -1.93 -40.28
C PRO A 73 -21.67 -1.72 -40.34
N ALA A 74 -20.90 -2.81 -40.44
CA ALA A 74 -19.51 -2.77 -40.87
C ALA A 74 -19.44 -3.17 -42.37
N ILE A 75 -20.03 -2.35 -43.20
CA ILE A 75 -20.31 -2.65 -44.60
C ILE A 75 -19.64 -1.62 -45.48
N ASP A 76 -19.01 -2.03 -46.60
CA ASP A 76 -18.36 -1.12 -47.53
C ASP A 76 -19.33 -0.48 -48.48
N GLU A 77 -20.31 -1.26 -48.97
CA GLU A 77 -21.24 -0.79 -49.99
C GLU A 77 -22.58 -1.51 -49.88
N VAL A 78 -23.66 -0.74 -50.01
CA VAL A 78 -25.04 -1.24 -50.16
C VAL A 78 -25.65 -0.60 -51.38
N ILE A 79 -26.17 -1.42 -52.27
CA ILE A 79 -26.94 -0.99 -53.43
C ILE A 79 -28.36 -1.51 -53.28
N LEU A 80 -29.32 -0.60 -53.28
CA LEU A 80 -30.75 -0.87 -53.30
C LEU A 80 -31.25 -0.91 -54.73
N TYR A 81 -31.95 -1.99 -55.05
CA TYR A 81 -32.67 -2.11 -56.31
C TYR A 81 -34.16 -2.05 -56.04
N SER A 82 -34.84 -1.11 -56.70
CA SER A 82 -36.30 -0.88 -56.60
C SER A 82 -36.95 -0.79 -57.99
N ARG A 83 -38.21 -1.18 -58.08
CA ARG A 83 -39.05 -1.01 -59.32
C ARG A 83 -40.17 -0.02 -59.05
N LYS A 84 -40.56 0.77 -60.07
CA LYS A 84 -41.50 1.88 -59.86
C LYS A 84 -42.97 1.46 -59.77
N GLN A 85 -43.49 0.60 -60.65
CA GLN A 85 -44.94 0.30 -60.64
C GLN A 85 -45.34 -1.12 -61.07
N THR A 86 -44.61 -1.75 -62.02
CA THR A 86 -44.96 -3.06 -62.55
C THR A 86 -43.76 -4.01 -62.59
N LYS A 87 -44.03 -5.32 -62.68
CA LYS A 87 -42.95 -6.31 -62.85
C LYS A 87 -42.16 -6.12 -64.16
N GLN A 88 -42.64 -5.31 -65.08
CA GLN A 88 -42.00 -5.05 -66.37
C GLN A 88 -41.14 -3.79 -66.34
N ASP A 89 -41.19 -2.95 -65.30
CA ASP A 89 -40.36 -1.80 -65.17
C ASP A 89 -38.90 -2.17 -64.90
N PRO A 90 -37.95 -1.42 -65.45
CA PRO A 90 -36.51 -1.67 -65.17
C PRO A 90 -36.19 -1.42 -63.70
N TRP A 91 -35.27 -2.21 -63.19
CA TRP A 91 -34.76 -2.01 -61.83
C TRP A 91 -33.96 -0.73 -61.76
N ASN A 92 -34.31 0.15 -60.83
CA ASN A 92 -33.51 1.30 -60.47
C ASN A 92 -32.50 0.90 -59.38
N ALA A 93 -31.22 1.15 -59.61
CA ALA A 93 -30.14 0.84 -58.68
C ALA A 93 -29.67 2.14 -58.01
N GLU A 94 -29.82 2.21 -56.71
CA GLU A 94 -29.36 3.32 -55.89
C GLU A 94 -28.31 2.86 -54.86
N LYS A 95 -27.18 3.55 -54.85
CA LYS A 95 -26.17 3.32 -53.82
C LYS A 95 -26.54 4.12 -52.57
N ILE A 96 -26.82 3.39 -51.46
CA ILE A 96 -27.27 4.02 -50.23
C ILE A 96 -26.06 4.44 -49.38
N PRO A 97 -25.96 5.72 -48.99
CA PRO A 97 -24.92 6.17 -48.06
C PRO A 97 -25.05 5.50 -46.70
N MET A 98 -23.93 5.15 -46.08
CA MET A 98 -23.90 4.49 -44.78
C MET A 98 -24.66 5.27 -43.68
N ARG A 99 -24.60 6.61 -43.75
CA ARG A 99 -25.33 7.47 -42.82
C ARG A 99 -26.84 7.25 -42.92
N ALA A 100 -27.36 7.17 -44.14
CA ALA A 100 -28.78 6.94 -44.38
C ALA A 100 -29.22 5.58 -43.81
N LEU A 101 -28.41 4.52 -43.97
CA LEU A 101 -28.70 3.21 -43.38
C LEU A 101 -28.75 3.24 -41.86
N LEU A 102 -27.87 4.03 -41.22
CA LEU A 102 -27.84 4.20 -39.74
C LEU A 102 -28.97 5.10 -39.22
N GLN A 103 -29.51 5.99 -40.05
CA GLN A 103 -30.59 6.88 -39.68
C GLN A 103 -31.99 6.40 -40.13
N GLY A 104 -32.01 5.37 -40.95
CA GLY A 104 -33.20 4.87 -41.64
C GLY A 104 -33.35 5.47 -43.02
N HIS A 105 -33.15 4.65 -44.06
CA HIS A 105 -33.34 5.02 -45.44
C HIS A 105 -34.83 4.79 -45.84
N LEU A 106 -35.49 5.81 -46.30
CA LEU A 106 -36.88 5.72 -46.74
C LEU A 106 -36.98 4.79 -47.97
N LEU A 107 -37.78 3.75 -47.85
CA LEU A 107 -38.14 2.90 -48.98
C LEU A 107 -39.30 3.56 -49.69
N ASP A 108 -38.98 4.31 -50.76
CA ASP A 108 -39.99 5.06 -51.53
C ASP A 108 -40.93 4.07 -52.24
N LYS A 109 -42.16 4.04 -51.80
CA LYS A 109 -43.23 3.32 -52.48
C LYS A 109 -43.88 4.26 -53.49
N GLN A 110 -43.32 4.34 -54.64
CA GLN A 110 -43.93 5.07 -55.75
C GLN A 110 -45.12 4.30 -56.38
N THR A 111 -45.91 3.61 -55.65
CA THR A 111 -47.06 2.91 -56.17
C THR A 111 -48.35 3.50 -55.62
N ASP A 112 -49.07 4.18 -56.48
CA ASP A 112 -50.47 4.57 -56.22
C ASP A 112 -51.41 3.35 -56.06
N ASN A 113 -50.94 2.14 -56.26
CA ASN A 113 -51.70 0.90 -56.11
C ASN A 113 -51.41 0.25 -54.72
N LEU A 114 -52.23 0.56 -53.75
CA LEU A 114 -52.21 0.08 -52.37
C LEU A 114 -52.36 -1.44 -52.22
N ASN A 115 -52.58 -2.21 -53.31
CA ASN A 115 -52.94 -3.63 -53.25
C ASN A 115 -51.79 -4.63 -53.52
N ASN A 116 -50.59 -4.16 -53.93
CA ASN A 116 -49.46 -5.07 -54.25
C ASN A 116 -48.32 -4.95 -53.24
N SER A 117 -47.78 -6.12 -52.81
CA SER A 117 -46.54 -6.19 -52.02
C SER A 117 -45.36 -5.60 -52.82
N SER A 118 -44.52 -4.82 -52.17
CA SER A 118 -43.30 -4.24 -52.78
C SER A 118 -42.11 -5.11 -52.48
N GLU A 119 -41.32 -5.44 -53.50
CA GLU A 119 -40.09 -6.21 -53.37
C GLU A 119 -38.89 -5.30 -53.67
N PHE A 120 -37.89 -5.40 -52.82
CA PHE A 120 -36.60 -4.70 -52.91
C PHE A 120 -35.47 -5.70 -52.85
N TYR A 121 -34.40 -5.46 -53.65
CA TYR A 121 -33.17 -6.24 -53.53
C TYR A 121 -32.04 -5.36 -53.05
N LEU A 122 -31.24 -5.90 -52.18
CA LEU A 122 -30.07 -5.23 -51.60
C LEU A 122 -28.82 -6.04 -51.94
N ARG A 123 -27.88 -5.43 -52.63
CA ARG A 123 -26.55 -6.02 -52.81
C ARG A 123 -25.59 -5.42 -51.80
N ILE A 124 -25.04 -6.27 -50.93
CA ILE A 124 -24.18 -5.88 -49.82
C ILE A 124 -22.79 -6.42 -50.07
N ARG A 125 -21.81 -5.52 -50.16
CA ARG A 125 -20.39 -5.84 -50.28
C ARG A 125 -19.67 -5.39 -49.00
N SER A 126 -18.80 -6.26 -48.45
CA SER A 126 -18.00 -5.93 -47.30
C SER A 126 -16.67 -6.67 -47.31
N GLN A 127 -15.59 -5.94 -47.01
CA GLN A 127 -14.26 -6.48 -46.76
C GLN A 127 -14.04 -6.95 -45.30
N ALA A 128 -15.09 -6.95 -44.48
CA ALA A 128 -15.11 -7.44 -43.12
C ALA A 128 -16.19 -8.51 -42.99
N PRO A 129 -16.22 -9.32 -41.89
CA PRO A 129 -17.33 -10.18 -41.60
C PRO A 129 -18.65 -9.43 -41.61
N LYS A 130 -19.67 -10.04 -42.24
CA LYS A 130 -20.98 -9.42 -42.38
C LYS A 130 -21.79 -9.66 -41.11
N GLN A 131 -21.76 -8.72 -40.20
CA GLN A 131 -22.43 -8.80 -38.89
C GLN A 131 -23.25 -7.52 -38.62
N PHE A 132 -24.51 -7.58 -39.01
CA PHE A 132 -25.46 -6.47 -38.84
C PHE A 132 -26.89 -6.98 -38.76
N ASN A 133 -27.76 -6.15 -38.23
CA ASN A 133 -29.20 -6.42 -38.28
C ASN A 133 -29.83 -5.53 -39.37
N VAL A 134 -30.69 -6.11 -40.16
CA VAL A 134 -31.53 -5.39 -41.13
C VAL A 134 -32.95 -5.44 -40.64
N MET A 135 -33.60 -4.29 -40.61
CA MET A 135 -34.97 -4.17 -40.15
C MET A 135 -35.73 -3.21 -41.09
N VAL A 136 -37.01 -3.48 -41.27
CA VAL A 136 -37.93 -2.49 -41.88
C VAL A 136 -38.76 -1.90 -40.74
N LEU A 137 -38.69 -0.59 -40.57
CA LEU A 137 -39.27 0.12 -39.44
C LEU A 137 -40.21 1.22 -39.91
N SER A 138 -41.21 1.52 -39.13
CA SER A 138 -42.07 2.68 -39.28
C SER A 138 -41.33 3.96 -38.85
N GLY A 139 -41.81 5.14 -39.27
CA GLY A 139 -41.23 6.41 -38.87
C GLY A 139 -41.18 6.63 -37.36
N ALA A 140 -42.21 6.17 -36.64
CA ALA A 140 -42.23 6.27 -35.16
C ALA A 140 -41.17 5.39 -34.52
N GLU A 141 -40.99 4.16 -35.00
CA GLU A 141 -39.99 3.20 -34.48
C GLU A 141 -38.57 3.69 -34.73
N ILE A 142 -38.29 4.31 -35.89
CA ILE A 142 -37.01 4.92 -36.17
C ILE A 142 -36.73 6.06 -35.21
N GLN A 143 -37.68 6.98 -35.03
CA GLN A 143 -37.52 8.07 -34.08
C GLN A 143 -37.22 7.55 -32.68
N MET A 144 -37.96 6.55 -32.21
CA MET A 144 -37.71 5.93 -30.92
C MET A 144 -36.32 5.31 -30.82
N LYS A 145 -35.89 4.56 -31.84
CA LYS A 145 -34.52 3.99 -31.86
C LYS A 145 -33.44 5.08 -31.87
N GLN A 146 -33.66 6.17 -32.59
CA GLN A 146 -32.75 7.31 -32.59
C GLN A 146 -32.69 7.98 -31.23
N HIS A 147 -33.82 8.22 -30.55
CA HIS A 147 -33.86 8.78 -29.21
C HIS A 147 -33.12 7.89 -28.20
N ILE A 148 -33.36 6.58 -28.21
CA ILE A 148 -32.65 5.63 -27.36
C ILE A 148 -31.14 5.69 -27.63
N ARG A 149 -30.75 5.72 -28.92
CA ARG A 149 -29.34 5.80 -29.34
C ARG A 149 -28.67 7.07 -28.82
N TYR A 150 -29.30 8.24 -28.93
CA TYR A 150 -28.78 9.50 -28.40
C TYR A 150 -28.76 9.51 -26.87
N ALA A 151 -29.75 8.96 -26.20
CA ALA A 151 -29.76 8.84 -24.74
C ALA A 151 -28.59 7.98 -24.22
N VAL A 152 -28.35 6.83 -24.87
CA VAL A 152 -27.19 5.98 -24.55
C VAL A 152 -25.87 6.72 -24.78
N LEU A 153 -25.74 7.41 -25.91
CA LEU A 153 -24.53 8.19 -26.22
C LEU A 153 -24.29 9.28 -25.16
N SER A 154 -25.34 10.03 -24.83
CA SER A 154 -25.32 11.11 -23.84
C SER A 154 -24.89 10.57 -22.46
N SER A 155 -25.46 9.44 -22.02
CA SER A 155 -25.10 8.83 -20.74
C SER A 155 -23.62 8.40 -20.71
N GLN A 156 -23.11 7.84 -21.80
CA GLN A 156 -21.70 7.45 -21.91
C GLN A 156 -20.75 8.65 -21.88
N PHE A 157 -21.11 9.75 -22.52
CA PHE A 157 -20.32 10.99 -22.46
C PHE A 157 -20.30 11.59 -21.07
N THR A 158 -21.45 11.63 -20.40
CA THR A 158 -21.53 12.13 -19.02
C THR A 158 -20.66 11.29 -18.09
N ALA A 159 -20.74 9.96 -18.18
CA ALA A 159 -19.90 9.07 -17.38
C ALA A 159 -18.41 9.24 -17.69
N ALA A 160 -18.05 9.35 -18.98
CA ALA A 160 -16.66 9.58 -19.39
C ALA A 160 -16.12 10.94 -18.92
N PHE A 161 -16.94 11.98 -18.96
CA PHE A 161 -16.57 13.32 -18.49
C PHE A 161 -16.35 13.36 -16.98
N ILE A 162 -17.25 12.76 -16.20
CA ILE A 162 -17.11 12.63 -14.74
C ILE A 162 -15.82 11.89 -14.41
N LEU A 163 -15.56 10.77 -15.10
CA LEU A 163 -14.35 9.98 -14.93
C LEU A 163 -13.09 10.77 -15.24
N LEU A 164 -13.08 11.56 -16.31
CA LEU A 164 -11.94 12.43 -16.68
C LEU A 164 -11.64 13.48 -15.62
N ILE A 165 -12.65 14.17 -15.10
CA ILE A 165 -12.48 15.16 -14.05
C ILE A 165 -11.88 14.49 -12.81
N TRP A 166 -12.45 13.38 -12.41
CA TRP A 166 -11.98 12.64 -11.23
C TRP A 166 -10.53 12.16 -11.38
N ILE A 167 -10.18 11.58 -12.54
CA ILE A 167 -8.81 11.14 -12.86
C ILE A 167 -7.86 12.33 -12.88
N GLY A 168 -8.29 13.47 -13.43
CA GLY A 168 -7.50 14.69 -13.44
C GLY A 168 -7.13 15.15 -12.04
N ILE A 169 -8.08 15.16 -11.11
CA ILE A 169 -7.87 15.48 -9.70
C ILE A 169 -6.90 14.48 -9.06
N GLN A 170 -7.10 13.17 -9.27
CA GLN A 170 -6.23 12.15 -8.71
C GLN A 170 -4.80 12.19 -9.28
N ASN A 171 -4.63 12.46 -10.57
CA ASN A 171 -3.31 12.62 -11.17
C ASN A 171 -2.56 13.83 -10.63
N TRP A 172 -3.27 14.92 -10.37
CA TRP A 172 -2.72 16.10 -9.71
C TRP A 172 -2.14 15.74 -8.32
N LEU A 173 -2.86 14.92 -7.57
CA LEU A 173 -2.49 14.52 -6.22
C LEU A 173 -1.38 13.46 -6.18
N ALA A 174 -1.47 12.42 -7.01
CA ALA A 174 -0.66 11.20 -6.90
C ALA A 174 0.46 11.06 -7.94
N ARG A 175 0.45 11.83 -9.05
CA ARG A 175 1.43 11.79 -10.16
C ARG A 175 1.74 10.37 -10.68
N SER A 176 0.75 9.51 -10.76
CA SER A 176 0.92 8.11 -11.17
C SER A 176 0.84 7.95 -12.70
N LYS A 177 1.72 7.13 -13.28
CA LYS A 177 1.71 6.81 -14.72
C LYS A 177 0.40 6.16 -15.18
N ILE A 178 -0.24 5.36 -14.34
CA ILE A 178 -1.52 4.73 -14.64
C ILE A 178 -2.58 5.80 -14.93
N PHE A 179 -2.64 6.89 -14.16
CA PHE A 179 -3.58 7.97 -14.39
C PHE A 179 -3.41 8.60 -15.77
N ILE A 180 -2.17 8.78 -16.23
CA ILE A 180 -1.89 9.32 -17.57
C ILE A 180 -2.46 8.38 -18.65
N THR A 181 -2.25 7.07 -18.49
CA THR A 181 -2.76 6.06 -19.43
C THR A 181 -4.29 6.08 -19.47
N VAL A 182 -4.96 6.18 -18.31
CA VAL A 182 -6.42 6.29 -18.24
C VAL A 182 -6.90 7.62 -18.85
N MET A 183 -6.24 8.74 -18.59
CA MET A 183 -6.58 10.04 -19.19
C MET A 183 -6.55 10.00 -20.72
N ILE A 184 -5.62 9.26 -21.33
CA ILE A 184 -5.56 9.08 -22.78
C ILE A 184 -6.67 8.14 -23.27
N SER A 185 -6.99 7.09 -22.51
CA SER A 185 -7.99 6.09 -22.91
C SER A 185 -9.41 6.65 -23.01
N VAL A 186 -9.79 7.57 -22.13
CA VAL A 186 -11.17 8.10 -22.09
C VAL A 186 -11.51 8.94 -23.33
N PRO A 187 -10.68 9.90 -23.77
CA PRO A 187 -10.94 10.61 -25.04
C PRO A 187 -11.00 9.68 -26.25
N LEU A 188 -10.13 8.67 -26.32
CA LEU A 188 -10.17 7.69 -27.40
C LEU A 188 -11.43 6.83 -27.37
N PHE A 189 -11.91 6.48 -26.20
CA PHE A 189 -13.22 5.83 -26.05
C PHE A 189 -14.36 6.72 -26.55
N VAL A 190 -14.36 8.00 -26.16
CA VAL A 190 -15.34 8.98 -26.61
C VAL A 190 -15.32 9.12 -28.14
N LEU A 191 -14.12 9.28 -28.73
CA LEU A 191 -13.95 9.35 -30.19
C LEU A 191 -14.44 8.06 -30.88
N SER A 192 -14.12 6.90 -30.31
CA SER A 192 -14.62 5.61 -30.82
C SER A 192 -16.15 5.55 -30.79
N ARG A 193 -16.80 6.10 -29.76
CA ARG A 193 -18.26 6.16 -29.67
C ARG A 193 -18.88 7.11 -30.71
N LEU A 194 -18.34 8.32 -30.80
CA LEU A 194 -18.80 9.30 -31.81
C LEU A 194 -18.70 8.71 -33.21
N ASN A 195 -17.55 8.08 -33.52
CA ASN A 195 -17.37 7.45 -34.82
C ASN A 195 -18.34 6.28 -35.03
N TYR A 196 -18.50 5.40 -34.05
CA TYR A 196 -19.43 4.25 -34.09
C TYR A 196 -20.89 4.70 -34.35
N PHE A 197 -21.32 5.81 -33.78
CA PHE A 197 -22.64 6.38 -34.00
C PHE A 197 -22.75 7.16 -35.34
N GLY A 198 -21.69 7.19 -36.13
CA GLY A 198 -21.70 7.83 -37.45
C GLY A 198 -21.64 9.34 -37.42
N PHE A 199 -21.17 9.94 -36.31
CA PHE A 199 -21.08 11.39 -36.17
C PHE A 199 -20.21 12.04 -37.27
N PHE A 200 -19.14 11.34 -37.66
CA PHE A 200 -18.18 11.81 -38.69
C PHE A 200 -18.54 11.38 -40.13
N LEU A 201 -19.68 10.72 -40.32
CA LEU A 201 -20.13 10.32 -41.64
C LEU A 201 -20.81 11.48 -42.37
N ASN A 202 -20.38 11.74 -43.59
CA ASN A 202 -21.08 12.58 -44.53
C ASN A 202 -22.04 11.75 -45.39
N ASN A 203 -22.87 12.44 -46.16
CA ASN A 203 -23.81 11.79 -47.08
C ASN A 203 -23.12 11.27 -48.36
N ASP A 204 -21.84 11.55 -48.57
CA ASP A 204 -21.08 11.06 -49.72
C ASP A 204 -20.44 9.68 -49.40
N ASN A 205 -20.23 8.91 -50.45
CA ASN A 205 -19.68 7.55 -50.34
C ASN A 205 -18.19 7.53 -49.98
N SER A 206 -17.48 8.65 -50.14
CA SER A 206 -16.04 8.73 -49.86
C SER A 206 -15.73 8.64 -48.37
N SER A 207 -16.64 9.03 -47.50
CA SER A 207 -16.45 9.00 -46.04
C SER A 207 -16.60 7.60 -45.40
N THR A 208 -17.20 6.64 -46.13
CA THR A 208 -17.46 5.29 -45.58
C THR A 208 -16.17 4.52 -45.31
N ALA A 209 -15.20 4.53 -46.21
CA ALA A 209 -13.92 3.87 -46.01
C ALA A 209 -13.15 4.51 -44.86
N MET A 210 -13.14 5.82 -44.76
CA MET A 210 -12.52 6.56 -43.67
C MET A 210 -13.18 6.22 -42.32
N TYR A 211 -14.49 6.17 -42.28
CA TYR A 211 -15.26 5.76 -41.10
C TYR A 211 -14.88 4.36 -40.60
N LEU A 212 -14.84 3.37 -41.49
CA LEU A 212 -14.52 1.99 -41.14
C LEU A 212 -13.06 1.83 -40.69
N ASN A 213 -12.12 2.53 -41.35
CA ASN A 213 -10.72 2.55 -40.99
C ASN A 213 -10.52 3.23 -39.62
N ALA A 214 -11.17 4.35 -39.38
CA ALA A 214 -11.12 5.05 -38.08
C ALA A 214 -11.67 4.18 -36.94
N ASN A 215 -12.78 3.46 -37.16
CA ASN A 215 -13.28 2.50 -36.19
C ASN A 215 -12.25 1.43 -35.82
N MET A 216 -11.56 0.89 -36.81
CA MET A 216 -10.52 -0.12 -36.58
C MET A 216 -9.34 0.44 -35.80
N VAL A 217 -8.82 1.61 -36.20
CA VAL A 217 -7.69 2.27 -35.51
C VAL A 217 -8.04 2.59 -34.05
N LEU A 218 -9.21 3.18 -33.83
CA LEU A 218 -9.67 3.52 -32.48
C LEU A 218 -9.86 2.27 -31.61
N PHE A 219 -10.41 1.21 -32.18
CA PHE A 219 -10.56 -0.07 -31.49
C PHE A 219 -9.20 -0.67 -31.08
N LEU A 220 -8.23 -0.74 -31.99
CA LEU A 220 -6.89 -1.23 -31.73
C LEU A 220 -6.15 -0.37 -30.70
N SER A 221 -6.31 0.95 -30.78
CA SER A 221 -5.72 1.87 -29.80
C SER A 221 -6.27 1.65 -28.39
N LEU A 222 -7.56 1.40 -28.25
CA LEU A 222 -8.18 1.10 -26.96
C LEU A 222 -7.68 -0.23 -26.37
N ILE A 223 -7.51 -1.26 -27.22
CA ILE A 223 -6.92 -2.54 -26.77
C ILE A 223 -5.47 -2.33 -26.30
N ALA A 224 -4.66 -1.63 -27.10
CA ALA A 224 -3.27 -1.34 -26.76
C ALA A 224 -3.15 -0.58 -25.43
N ILE A 225 -3.98 0.42 -25.21
CA ILE A 225 -4.01 1.19 -23.97
C ILE A 225 -4.50 0.35 -22.79
N GLY A 226 -5.55 -0.46 -22.98
CA GLY A 226 -6.01 -1.39 -21.94
C GLY A 226 -4.91 -2.36 -21.51
N THR A 227 -4.10 -2.82 -22.46
CA THR A 227 -2.94 -3.68 -22.19
C THR A 227 -1.84 -2.96 -21.42
N LEU A 228 -1.57 -1.69 -21.75
CA LEU A 228 -0.64 -0.83 -21.00
C LEU A 228 -1.13 -0.59 -19.57
N MET A 229 -2.43 -0.40 -19.35
CA MET A 229 -3.01 -0.24 -18.02
C MET A 229 -2.75 -1.46 -17.14
N VAL A 230 -2.98 -2.67 -17.69
CA VAL A 230 -2.69 -3.91 -16.99
C VAL A 230 -1.19 -4.02 -16.68
N LYS A 231 -0.32 -3.69 -17.64
CA LYS A 231 1.13 -3.68 -17.42
C LYS A 231 1.55 -2.72 -16.30
N GLU A 232 1.03 -1.51 -16.29
CA GLU A 232 1.37 -0.53 -15.25
C GLU A 232 0.89 -1.00 -13.85
N GLY A 233 -0.26 -1.66 -13.76
CA GLY A 233 -0.76 -2.25 -12.53
C GLY A 233 0.10 -3.40 -12.00
N PHE A 234 0.64 -4.23 -12.88
CA PHE A 234 1.39 -5.44 -12.51
C PHE A 234 2.88 -5.39 -12.87
N GLY A 235 3.36 -4.32 -13.52
CA GLY A 235 4.69 -4.27 -14.13
C GLY A 235 5.85 -4.43 -13.15
N ARG A 236 5.65 -4.12 -11.88
CA ARG A 236 6.65 -4.33 -10.82
C ARG A 236 6.87 -5.81 -10.49
N LEU A 237 5.92 -6.67 -10.84
CA LEU A 237 5.95 -8.11 -10.56
C LEU A 237 6.49 -8.91 -11.75
N PHE A 238 6.61 -8.29 -12.93
CA PHE A 238 7.12 -8.96 -14.13
C PHE A 238 8.64 -9.01 -14.11
N ASN A 239 9.19 -10.19 -14.40
CA ASN A 239 10.61 -10.32 -14.63
C ASN A 239 11.01 -9.74 -16.01
N SER A 240 12.32 -9.62 -16.27
CA SER A 240 12.86 -9.05 -17.52
C SER A 240 12.35 -9.74 -18.79
N THR A 241 12.21 -11.07 -18.75
CA THR A 241 11.70 -11.87 -19.86
C THR A 241 10.23 -11.63 -20.12
N GLN A 242 9.41 -11.64 -19.08
CA GLN A 242 7.97 -11.34 -19.15
C GLN A 242 7.72 -9.93 -19.71
N ASN A 243 8.51 -8.94 -19.30
CA ASN A 243 8.42 -7.58 -19.84
C ASN A 243 8.77 -7.53 -21.34
N ARG A 244 9.79 -8.26 -21.79
CA ARG A 244 10.14 -8.31 -23.23
C ARG A 244 9.05 -8.99 -24.06
N VAL A 245 8.51 -10.10 -23.59
CA VAL A 245 7.41 -10.82 -24.26
C VAL A 245 6.17 -9.91 -24.33
N PHE A 246 5.85 -9.21 -23.25
CA PHE A 246 4.75 -8.26 -23.24
C PHE A 246 4.93 -7.15 -24.27
N LEU A 247 6.11 -6.49 -24.30
CA LEU A 247 6.43 -5.44 -25.27
C LEU A 247 6.37 -5.93 -26.72
N PHE A 248 6.78 -7.15 -26.97
CA PHE A 248 6.66 -7.79 -28.29
C PHE A 248 5.19 -7.87 -28.71
N PHE A 249 4.31 -8.43 -27.87
CA PHE A 249 2.88 -8.53 -28.20
C PHE A 249 2.21 -7.17 -28.30
N PHE A 250 2.59 -6.21 -27.47
CA PHE A 250 2.11 -4.84 -27.56
C PHE A 250 2.46 -4.21 -28.91
N ALA A 251 3.72 -4.30 -29.31
CA ALA A 251 4.17 -3.77 -30.61
C ALA A 251 3.47 -4.45 -31.79
N THR A 252 3.34 -5.78 -31.75
CA THR A 252 2.68 -6.53 -32.80
C THR A 252 1.17 -6.25 -32.88
N SER A 253 0.52 -5.92 -31.77
CA SER A 253 -0.90 -5.54 -31.76
C SER A 253 -1.21 -4.28 -32.55
N LEU A 254 -0.21 -3.43 -32.80
CA LEU A 254 -0.34 -2.20 -33.60
C LEU A 254 -0.12 -2.43 -35.11
N LEU A 255 0.48 -3.56 -35.51
CA LEU A 255 0.78 -3.86 -36.92
C LEU A 255 -0.46 -3.82 -37.84
N PRO A 256 -1.66 -4.32 -37.42
CA PRO A 256 -2.83 -4.23 -38.26
C PRO A 256 -3.27 -2.78 -38.58
N ALA A 257 -3.02 -1.83 -37.67
CA ALA A 257 -3.29 -0.43 -37.95
C ALA A 257 -2.34 0.13 -39.03
N ILE A 258 -1.09 -0.31 -39.02
CA ILE A 258 -0.11 0.01 -40.07
C ILE A 258 -0.51 -0.64 -41.40
N GLY A 259 -1.04 -1.85 -41.37
CA GLY A 259 -1.52 -2.59 -42.55
C GLY A 259 -2.58 -1.85 -43.35
N LEU A 260 -3.34 -0.93 -42.73
CA LEU A 260 -4.29 -0.07 -43.45
C LEU A 260 -3.62 0.90 -44.45
N LEU A 261 -2.36 1.25 -44.22
CA LEU A 261 -1.58 2.12 -45.11
C LEU A 261 -1.14 1.38 -46.38
N PHE A 262 -1.16 0.04 -46.38
CA PHE A 262 -0.77 -0.79 -47.50
C PHE A 262 -1.95 -1.41 -48.23
N GLU A 263 -3.15 -0.85 -48.07
CA GLU A 263 -4.40 -1.30 -48.72
C GLU A 263 -4.74 -2.79 -48.52
N ILE A 264 -4.24 -3.39 -47.47
CA ILE A 264 -4.55 -4.79 -47.10
C ILE A 264 -6.05 -4.88 -46.79
N PRO A 265 -6.76 -5.90 -47.31
CA PRO A 265 -8.20 -6.05 -47.02
C PRO A 265 -8.50 -6.07 -45.53
N ARG A 266 -9.43 -5.24 -45.09
CA ARG A 266 -9.81 -5.08 -43.68
C ARG A 266 -10.13 -6.38 -42.97
N GLY A 267 -10.76 -7.34 -43.68
CA GLY A 267 -11.07 -8.65 -43.12
C GLY A 267 -9.83 -9.41 -42.61
N HIS A 268 -8.72 -9.36 -43.36
CA HIS A 268 -7.47 -9.98 -42.94
C HIS A 268 -6.84 -9.24 -41.76
N LEU A 269 -6.85 -7.90 -41.78
CA LEU A 269 -6.32 -7.07 -40.70
C LEU A 269 -7.07 -7.29 -39.40
N VAL A 270 -8.41 -7.36 -39.45
CA VAL A 270 -9.25 -7.61 -38.29
C VAL A 270 -9.01 -9.02 -37.74
N THR A 271 -8.95 -10.03 -38.62
CA THR A 271 -8.65 -11.42 -38.20
C THR A 271 -7.27 -11.49 -37.53
N CYS A 272 -6.25 -10.88 -38.12
CA CYS A 272 -4.91 -10.80 -37.55
C CYS A 272 -4.94 -10.11 -36.17
N SER A 273 -5.65 -8.99 -36.05
CA SER A 273 -5.82 -8.27 -34.77
C SER A 273 -6.45 -9.13 -33.70
N VAL A 274 -7.50 -9.87 -34.03
CA VAL A 274 -8.20 -10.79 -33.11
C VAL A 274 -7.26 -11.89 -32.63
N VAL A 275 -6.52 -12.51 -33.53
CA VAL A 275 -5.57 -13.57 -33.18
C VAL A 275 -4.44 -13.03 -32.30
N LEU A 276 -3.83 -11.91 -32.67
CA LEU A 276 -2.77 -11.28 -31.88
C LEU A 276 -3.25 -10.87 -30.48
N ASN A 277 -4.45 -10.29 -30.40
CA ASN A 277 -5.04 -9.92 -29.11
C ASN A 277 -5.34 -11.15 -28.24
N PHE A 278 -5.85 -12.22 -28.84
CA PHE A 278 -6.08 -13.48 -28.14
C PHE A 278 -4.78 -14.06 -27.57
N LEU A 279 -3.72 -14.12 -28.37
CA LEU A 279 -2.40 -14.61 -27.94
C LEU A 279 -1.82 -13.73 -26.83
N MET A 280 -1.90 -12.40 -26.98
CA MET A 280 -1.45 -11.46 -25.99
C MET A 280 -2.20 -11.62 -24.66
N THR A 281 -3.51 -11.69 -24.71
CA THR A 281 -4.36 -11.82 -23.51
C THR A 281 -4.10 -13.15 -22.80
N THR A 282 -3.98 -14.23 -23.55
CA THR A 282 -3.70 -15.56 -22.99
C THR A 282 -2.32 -15.60 -22.34
N THR A 283 -1.31 -15.00 -22.97
CA THR A 283 0.05 -14.90 -22.41
C THR A 283 0.06 -14.03 -21.13
N LEU A 284 -0.62 -12.90 -21.17
CA LEU A 284 -0.75 -12.03 -20.01
C LEU A 284 -1.45 -12.74 -18.85
N PHE A 285 -2.53 -13.45 -19.13
CA PHE A 285 -3.26 -14.23 -18.14
C PHE A 285 -2.42 -15.35 -17.52
N TYR A 286 -1.64 -16.06 -18.35
CA TYR A 286 -0.68 -17.05 -17.87
C TYR A 286 0.38 -16.43 -16.94
N PHE A 287 0.93 -15.25 -17.27
CA PHE A 287 1.88 -14.56 -16.42
C PHE A 287 1.24 -14.15 -15.10
N LEU A 288 0.03 -13.61 -15.12
CA LEU A 288 -0.69 -13.20 -13.92
C LEU A 288 -1.00 -14.39 -13.00
N ILE A 289 -1.44 -15.52 -13.56
CA ILE A 289 -1.64 -16.75 -12.79
C ILE A 289 -0.32 -17.22 -12.18
N SER A 290 0.77 -17.24 -12.95
CA SER A 290 2.09 -17.65 -12.46
C SER A 290 2.59 -16.79 -11.31
N ILE A 291 2.43 -15.46 -11.41
CA ILE A 291 2.77 -14.51 -10.35
C ILE A 291 1.87 -14.75 -9.13
N PHE A 292 0.58 -14.90 -9.35
CA PHE A 292 -0.41 -15.12 -8.30
C PHE A 292 -0.12 -16.39 -7.50
N LEU A 293 0.18 -17.50 -8.16
CA LEU A 293 0.49 -18.76 -7.48
C LEU A 293 1.80 -18.70 -6.69
N LYS A 294 2.82 -17.97 -7.19
CA LYS A 294 4.14 -17.91 -6.58
C LYS A 294 4.33 -16.78 -5.58
N GLN A 295 3.65 -15.65 -5.75
CA GLN A 295 3.94 -14.40 -5.04
C GLN A 295 2.69 -13.73 -4.45
N LYS A 296 1.60 -14.47 -4.20
CA LYS A 296 0.34 -13.92 -3.66
C LYS A 296 0.53 -13.12 -2.37
N HIS A 297 1.52 -13.49 -1.55
CA HIS A 297 1.83 -12.84 -0.28
C HIS A 297 2.51 -11.47 -0.44
N LEU A 298 3.07 -11.18 -1.63
CA LEU A 298 3.72 -9.90 -1.95
C LEU A 298 2.77 -8.90 -2.62
N ILE A 299 1.55 -9.32 -2.95
CA ILE A 299 0.58 -8.51 -3.67
C ILE A 299 -0.48 -8.03 -2.68
N PRO A 300 -0.43 -6.76 -2.23
CA PRO A 300 -1.51 -6.20 -1.43
C PRO A 300 -2.81 -6.26 -2.25
N ASN A 301 -3.91 -6.57 -1.59
CA ASN A 301 -5.24 -6.63 -2.22
C ASN A 301 -5.35 -7.52 -3.47
N TYR A 302 -4.61 -8.63 -3.52
CA TYR A 302 -4.54 -9.54 -4.67
C TYR A 302 -5.90 -9.96 -5.26
N LYS A 303 -6.95 -10.00 -4.45
CA LYS A 303 -8.31 -10.35 -4.89
C LYS A 303 -8.85 -9.36 -5.93
N TYR A 304 -8.58 -8.06 -5.76
CA TYR A 304 -8.99 -7.03 -6.72
C TYR A 304 -8.20 -7.16 -8.03
N HIS A 305 -6.89 -7.36 -7.94
CA HIS A 305 -6.05 -7.59 -9.11
C HIS A 305 -6.50 -8.80 -9.91
N LEU A 306 -6.90 -9.88 -9.23
CA LEU A 306 -7.45 -11.08 -9.86
C LEU A 306 -8.77 -10.77 -10.59
N VAL A 307 -9.70 -10.08 -9.94
CA VAL A 307 -10.98 -9.70 -10.55
C VAL A 307 -10.79 -8.83 -11.79
N VAL A 308 -9.94 -7.79 -11.71
CA VAL A 308 -9.62 -6.93 -12.86
C VAL A 308 -9.02 -7.73 -14.01
N SER A 309 -8.09 -8.65 -13.71
CA SER A 309 -7.43 -9.48 -14.72
C SER A 309 -8.39 -10.47 -15.39
N ILE A 310 -9.25 -11.12 -14.63
CA ILE A 310 -10.28 -12.03 -15.16
C ILE A 310 -11.27 -11.24 -16.02
N THR A 311 -11.73 -10.10 -15.55
CA THR A 311 -12.65 -9.24 -16.30
C THR A 311 -12.01 -8.81 -17.62
N TYR A 312 -10.75 -8.37 -17.60
CA TYR A 312 -10.02 -8.00 -18.81
C TYR A 312 -9.85 -9.17 -19.78
N ALA A 313 -9.51 -10.37 -19.27
CA ALA A 313 -9.37 -11.57 -20.09
C ALA A 313 -10.70 -11.93 -20.78
N ILE A 314 -11.80 -11.93 -20.06
CA ILE A 314 -13.13 -12.17 -20.62
C ILE A 314 -13.46 -11.13 -21.70
N MET A 315 -13.17 -9.84 -21.42
CA MET A 315 -13.40 -8.74 -22.34
C MET A 315 -12.62 -8.86 -23.66
N SER A 316 -11.42 -9.39 -23.59
CA SER A 316 -10.54 -9.52 -24.75
C SER A 316 -10.83 -10.78 -25.56
N VAL A 317 -11.15 -11.88 -24.89
CA VAL A 317 -11.34 -13.21 -25.50
C VAL A 317 -12.73 -13.36 -26.12
N VAL A 318 -13.78 -12.97 -25.41
CA VAL A 318 -15.16 -13.18 -25.86
C VAL A 318 -15.48 -12.45 -27.16
N PRO A 319 -15.11 -11.16 -27.34
CA PRO A 319 -15.28 -10.51 -28.64
C PRO A 319 -14.50 -11.17 -29.77
N GLY A 320 -13.31 -11.70 -29.47
CA GLY A 320 -12.50 -12.43 -30.46
C GLY A 320 -13.20 -13.71 -30.92
N ILE A 321 -13.70 -14.53 -30.00
CA ILE A 321 -14.43 -15.75 -30.32
C ILE A 321 -15.73 -15.41 -31.09
N TYR A 322 -16.48 -14.40 -30.65
CA TYR A 322 -17.69 -13.96 -31.34
C TYR A 322 -17.38 -13.52 -32.78
N PHE A 323 -16.23 -12.87 -33.00
CA PHE A 323 -15.83 -12.43 -34.33
C PHE A 323 -15.53 -13.60 -35.27
N ILE A 324 -14.88 -14.66 -34.76
CA ILE A 324 -14.52 -15.87 -35.54
C ILE A 324 -15.72 -16.78 -35.73
N GLN A 325 -16.50 -16.98 -34.66
CA GLN A 325 -17.62 -17.92 -34.60
C GLN A 325 -18.87 -17.24 -34.01
N PRO A 326 -19.52 -16.35 -34.75
CA PRO A 326 -20.66 -15.58 -34.23
C PRO A 326 -21.87 -16.46 -33.82
N GLN A 327 -21.92 -17.69 -34.31
CA GLN A 327 -23.00 -18.63 -34.00
C GLN A 327 -22.90 -19.24 -32.60
N LEU A 328 -21.70 -19.26 -31.98
CA LEU A 328 -21.50 -19.82 -30.64
C LEU A 328 -22.14 -18.98 -29.53
N PHE A 329 -22.37 -17.70 -29.78
CA PHE A 329 -22.91 -16.76 -28.78
C PHE A 329 -24.10 -15.97 -29.33
N PRO A 330 -25.21 -16.60 -29.66
CA PRO A 330 -26.37 -15.91 -30.25
C PRO A 330 -26.99 -14.86 -29.31
N PHE A 331 -26.73 -14.97 -28.00
CA PHE A 331 -27.24 -14.05 -26.96
C PHE A 331 -26.30 -12.90 -26.62
N ILE A 332 -25.03 -12.95 -26.99
CA ILE A 332 -24.13 -11.83 -26.71
C ILE A 332 -24.40 -10.75 -27.75
N TRP A 333 -25.15 -9.79 -27.30
CA TRP A 333 -25.49 -8.55 -27.94
C TRP A 333 -24.24 -7.97 -28.61
N GLY A 334 -24.34 -7.57 -29.85
CA GLY A 334 -23.22 -7.26 -30.73
C GLY A 334 -22.02 -6.63 -30.03
N LEU A 335 -20.84 -6.97 -30.45
CA LEU A 335 -19.54 -6.52 -29.92
C LEU A 335 -19.50 -5.12 -29.31
N PRO A 336 -20.21 -4.11 -29.86
CA PRO A 336 -20.22 -2.76 -29.31
C PRO A 336 -20.92 -2.67 -27.96
N ALA A 337 -22.09 -3.30 -27.78
CA ALA A 337 -22.85 -3.21 -26.53
C ALA A 337 -22.11 -3.91 -25.37
N PHE A 338 -21.46 -5.05 -25.66
CA PHE A 338 -20.63 -5.75 -24.69
C PHE A 338 -19.43 -4.89 -24.25
N ARG A 339 -18.69 -4.31 -25.20
CA ARG A 339 -17.59 -3.39 -24.92
C ARG A 339 -18.05 -2.17 -24.11
N ASP A 340 -19.22 -1.62 -24.45
CA ASP A 340 -19.77 -0.41 -23.86
C ASP A 340 -20.17 -0.60 -22.40
N PHE A 341 -20.65 -1.79 -22.05
CA PHE A 341 -20.96 -2.15 -20.67
C PHE A 341 -19.69 -2.34 -19.82
N PHE A 342 -18.69 -3.01 -20.35
CA PHE A 342 -17.56 -3.44 -19.56
C PHE A 342 -16.42 -2.42 -19.45
N TYR A 343 -16.26 -1.52 -20.41
CA TYR A 343 -15.26 -0.46 -20.30
C TYR A 343 -15.44 0.40 -19.03
N PRO A 344 -16.64 0.91 -18.71
CA PRO A 344 -16.87 1.59 -17.43
C PRO A 344 -16.61 0.71 -16.21
N VAL A 345 -16.95 -0.58 -16.28
CA VAL A 345 -16.72 -1.53 -15.18
C VAL A 345 -15.21 -1.72 -14.92
N ILE A 346 -14.43 -1.92 -15.97
CA ILE A 346 -12.96 -2.03 -15.85
C ILE A 346 -12.37 -0.73 -15.29
N ALA A 347 -12.78 0.40 -15.83
CA ALA A 347 -12.33 1.71 -15.35
C ALA A 347 -12.67 1.92 -13.87
N PHE A 348 -13.87 1.52 -13.44
CA PHE A 348 -14.31 1.57 -12.05
C PHE A 348 -13.49 0.64 -11.13
N LEU A 349 -13.21 -0.60 -11.57
CA LEU A 349 -12.39 -1.54 -10.80
C LEU A 349 -10.95 -1.03 -10.65
N ILE A 350 -10.36 -0.48 -11.71
CA ILE A 350 -9.05 0.15 -11.66
C ILE A 350 -9.07 1.34 -10.68
N MET A 351 -10.12 2.15 -10.72
CA MET A 351 -10.32 3.26 -9.79
C MET A 351 -10.36 2.80 -8.33
N LEU A 352 -11.13 1.76 -8.01
CA LEU A 352 -11.20 1.20 -6.65
C LEU A 352 -9.84 0.70 -6.16
N GLN A 353 -9.09 0.03 -7.03
CA GLN A 353 -7.74 -0.42 -6.71
C GLN A 353 -6.82 0.75 -6.36
N MET A 354 -6.86 1.82 -7.15
CA MET A 354 -6.02 3.00 -6.93
C MET A 354 -6.35 3.72 -5.62
N LEU A 355 -7.63 3.81 -5.27
CA LEU A 355 -8.06 4.36 -3.98
C LEU A 355 -7.54 3.53 -2.81
N ASN A 356 -7.57 2.21 -2.93
CA ASN A 356 -7.03 1.33 -1.89
C ASN A 356 -5.51 1.48 -1.74
N GLU A 357 -4.77 1.53 -2.85
CA GLU A 357 -3.31 1.76 -2.81
C GLU A 357 -2.95 3.13 -2.23
N GLN A 358 -3.72 4.15 -2.54
CA GLN A 358 -3.53 5.48 -1.96
C GLN A 358 -3.75 5.45 -0.45
N LYS A 359 -4.83 4.83 0.00
CA LYS A 359 -5.16 4.69 1.42
C LYS A 359 -4.07 3.92 2.19
N GLU A 360 -3.53 2.85 1.61
CA GLU A 360 -2.41 2.11 2.21
C GLU A 360 -1.17 2.99 2.35
N ARG A 361 -0.80 3.75 1.31
CA ARG A 361 0.36 4.67 1.36
C ARG A 361 0.17 5.78 2.41
N GLU A 362 -1.03 6.32 2.54
CA GLU A 362 -1.34 7.31 3.56
C GLU A 362 -1.22 6.71 4.98
N MET A 363 -1.71 5.48 5.17
CA MET A 363 -1.56 4.75 6.44
C MET A 363 -0.09 4.49 6.79
N ASP A 364 0.72 4.03 5.83
CA ASP A 364 2.14 3.79 6.01
C ASP A 364 2.90 5.10 6.33
N ALA A 365 2.55 6.19 5.65
CA ALA A 365 3.14 7.50 5.92
C ALA A 365 2.80 8.01 7.33
N VAL A 366 1.56 7.85 7.79
CA VAL A 366 1.14 8.19 9.15
C VAL A 366 1.87 7.33 10.18
N PHE A 367 1.99 6.03 9.93
CA PHE A 367 2.69 5.11 10.83
C PHE A 367 4.18 5.46 10.95
N THR A 368 4.86 5.70 9.82
CA THR A 368 6.29 6.07 9.82
C THR A 368 6.54 7.44 10.48
N LEU A 369 5.65 8.41 10.25
CA LEU A 369 5.72 9.70 10.92
C LEU A 369 5.51 9.57 12.43
N GLY A 370 4.55 8.74 12.85
CA GLY A 370 4.29 8.44 14.26
C GLY A 370 5.49 7.80 14.96
N ALA A 371 6.10 6.80 14.31
CA ALA A 371 7.31 6.14 14.82
C ALA A 371 8.51 7.11 14.92
N SER A 372 8.71 7.95 13.90
CA SER A 372 9.77 8.97 13.91
C SER A 372 9.56 10.01 15.01
N LYS A 373 8.32 10.46 15.22
CA LYS A 373 7.99 11.39 16.31
C LYS A 373 8.25 10.78 17.68
N ALA A 374 7.81 9.54 17.90
CA ALA A 374 8.06 8.84 19.15
C ALA A 374 9.57 8.68 19.46
N ALA A 375 10.37 8.37 18.43
CA ALA A 375 11.83 8.29 18.57
C ALA A 375 12.45 9.66 18.93
N ALA A 376 12.00 10.74 18.26
CA ALA A 376 12.46 12.10 18.57
C ALA A 376 12.07 12.54 19.99
N ASP A 377 10.85 12.24 20.43
CA ASP A 377 10.38 12.57 21.79
C ASP A 377 11.21 11.83 22.85
N LEU A 378 11.57 10.56 22.60
CA LEU A 378 12.44 9.77 23.48
C LEU A 378 13.85 10.38 23.55
N GLU A 379 14.40 10.80 22.43
CA GLU A 379 15.73 11.45 22.37
C GLU A 379 15.74 12.79 23.11
N ILE A 380 14.70 13.58 22.97
CA ILE A 380 14.53 14.84 23.71
C ILE A 380 14.50 14.60 25.22
N GLU A 381 13.74 13.59 25.67
CA GLU A 381 13.68 13.26 27.09
C GLU A 381 15.04 12.76 27.62
N LYS A 382 15.75 11.92 26.86
CA LYS A 382 17.11 11.48 27.20
C LYS A 382 18.07 12.65 27.32
N ASN A 383 18.04 13.57 26.38
CA ASN A 383 18.88 14.77 26.40
C ASN A 383 18.55 15.67 27.60
N LYS A 384 17.28 15.84 27.94
CA LYS A 384 16.85 16.61 29.11
C LYS A 384 17.39 16.00 30.41
N GLN A 385 17.31 14.68 30.56
CA GLN A 385 17.86 13.99 31.72
C GLN A 385 19.38 14.17 31.82
N GLN A 386 20.11 14.10 30.70
CA GLN A 386 21.56 14.37 30.66
C GLN A 386 21.87 15.81 31.07
N HIS A 387 21.13 16.80 30.60
CA HIS A 387 21.34 18.20 31.00
C HIS A 387 21.11 18.45 32.50
N VAL A 388 20.06 17.85 33.07
CA VAL A 388 19.79 17.95 34.51
C VAL A 388 20.94 17.32 35.30
N PHE A 389 21.43 16.16 34.87
CA PHE A 389 22.55 15.48 35.49
C PHE A 389 23.85 16.31 35.42
N LEU A 390 24.20 16.86 34.24
CA LEU A 390 25.38 17.72 34.10
C LEU A 390 25.30 18.95 35.02
N GLY A 391 24.10 19.56 35.15
CA GLY A 391 23.90 20.65 36.08
C GLY A 391 24.15 20.26 37.54
N MET A 392 23.69 19.08 37.94
CA MET A 392 23.95 18.56 39.29
C MET A 392 25.45 18.23 39.52
N LEU A 393 26.10 17.58 38.56
CA LEU A 393 27.53 17.30 38.62
C LEU A 393 28.38 18.57 38.79
N LEU A 394 28.11 19.60 37.99
CA LEU A 394 28.79 20.86 38.10
C LEU A 394 28.63 21.48 39.48
N HIS A 395 27.43 21.38 40.08
CA HIS A 395 27.19 21.87 41.43
C HIS A 395 27.97 21.07 42.47
N GLU A 396 27.96 19.71 42.38
CA GLU A 396 28.63 18.85 43.35
C GLU A 396 30.20 18.97 43.27
N ILE A 397 30.76 19.27 42.06
CA ILE A 397 32.19 19.53 41.89
C ILE A 397 32.57 20.93 42.34
N LYS A 398 31.70 21.95 42.17
CA LYS A 398 31.99 23.34 42.54
C LYS A 398 32.21 23.49 44.04
N THR A 399 31.49 22.74 44.87
CA THR A 399 31.59 22.79 46.32
C THR A 399 32.98 22.40 46.82
N PRO A 400 33.52 21.19 46.56
CA PRO A 400 34.86 20.82 46.96
C PRO A 400 35.95 21.67 46.31
N LEU A 401 35.76 22.10 45.05
CA LEU A 401 36.68 23.01 44.38
C LEU A 401 36.78 24.35 45.09
N SER A 402 35.68 24.84 45.66
CA SER A 402 35.68 26.07 46.48
C SER A 402 36.48 25.87 47.77
N VAL A 403 36.40 24.71 48.43
CA VAL A 403 37.18 24.36 49.61
C VAL A 403 38.68 24.34 49.28
N ILE A 404 39.06 23.69 48.16
CA ILE A 404 40.45 23.68 47.67
C ILE A 404 40.96 25.09 47.42
N LYS A 405 40.15 25.96 46.77
CA LYS A 405 40.53 27.34 46.51
C LYS A 405 40.69 28.15 47.79
N PHE A 406 39.80 27.99 48.77
CA PHE A 406 39.94 28.63 50.07
C PHE A 406 41.15 28.16 50.84
N GLY A 407 41.42 26.85 50.85
CA GLY A 407 42.63 26.25 51.46
C GLY A 407 43.93 26.80 50.83
N ALA A 408 44.00 26.83 49.49
CA ALA A 408 45.12 27.38 48.77
C ALA A 408 45.40 28.86 49.09
N ASN A 409 44.30 29.65 49.22
CA ASN A 409 44.42 31.07 49.63
C ASN A 409 44.83 31.20 51.10
N SER A 410 44.37 30.31 52.00
CA SER A 410 44.79 30.29 53.40
C SER A 410 46.28 30.00 53.52
N PHE A 411 46.83 29.04 52.74
CA PHE A 411 48.25 28.75 52.72
C PHE A 411 49.11 29.93 52.23
N LYS A 412 48.60 30.73 51.28
CA LYS A 412 49.32 31.93 50.80
C LYS A 412 49.38 33.03 51.82
N ASN A 413 48.39 33.16 52.67
CA ASN A 413 48.24 34.25 53.65
C ASN A 413 48.72 33.87 55.04
N ALA A 414 49.10 32.63 55.27
CA ALA A 414 49.47 32.12 56.61
C ALA A 414 50.92 32.48 56.95
N GLN A 415 51.10 33.53 57.70
CA GLN A 415 52.27 33.70 58.57
C GLN A 415 52.07 32.79 59.80
N ALA A 416 52.71 31.63 59.78
CA ALA A 416 53.13 30.79 60.91
C ALA A 416 52.06 30.26 61.93
N ASP A 417 50.85 29.92 61.53
CA ASP A 417 49.98 29.10 62.36
C ASP A 417 49.91 27.64 61.83
N GLN A 418 50.81 26.83 62.29
CA GLN A 418 51.02 25.43 61.88
C GLN A 418 49.75 24.60 62.05
N THR A 419 48.96 24.88 63.07
CA THR A 419 47.71 24.14 63.41
C THR A 419 46.62 24.44 62.39
N LYS A 420 46.47 25.70 61.95
CA LYS A 420 45.51 26.09 60.91
C LYS A 420 45.86 25.51 59.56
N ASN A 421 47.14 25.48 59.21
CA ASN A 421 47.61 24.89 57.97
C ASN A 421 47.35 23.40 57.90
N GLN A 422 47.50 22.68 59.02
CA GLN A 422 47.21 21.25 59.10
C GLN A 422 45.69 20.97 58.89
N VAL A 423 44.82 21.77 59.50
CA VAL A 423 43.34 21.67 59.30
C VAL A 423 42.95 21.94 57.86
N TRP A 424 43.56 22.94 57.19
CA TRP A 424 43.27 23.20 55.78
C TRP A 424 43.82 22.13 54.87
N ALA A 425 45.00 21.52 55.15
CA ALA A 425 45.55 20.44 54.40
C ALA A 425 44.59 19.23 54.36
N VAL A 426 44.12 18.83 55.51
CA VAL A 426 43.12 17.73 55.63
C VAL A 426 41.82 18.08 54.88
N ARG A 427 41.37 19.34 54.95
CA ARG A 427 40.14 19.75 54.18
C ARG A 427 40.34 19.73 52.66
N VAL A 428 41.54 20.11 52.19
CA VAL A 428 41.89 20.07 50.77
C VAL A 428 41.98 18.63 50.28
N ASP A 429 42.62 17.76 51.05
CA ASP A 429 42.72 16.32 50.71
C ASP A 429 41.32 15.68 50.64
N ASN A 430 40.46 15.90 51.65
CA ASN A 430 39.10 15.41 51.63
C ASN A 430 38.26 15.95 50.45
N ALA A 431 38.47 17.22 50.06
CA ALA A 431 37.82 17.80 48.90
C ALA A 431 38.29 17.19 47.59
N THR A 432 39.61 16.88 47.48
CA THR A 432 40.18 16.19 46.32
C THR A 432 39.66 14.74 46.21
N ASP A 433 39.61 14.02 47.32
CA ASP A 433 39.03 12.67 47.36
C ASP A 433 37.56 12.67 46.95
N THR A 434 36.80 13.68 47.38
CA THR A 434 35.39 13.82 46.98
C THR A 434 35.25 14.01 45.46
N ILE A 435 36.10 14.84 44.86
CA ILE A 435 36.09 15.03 43.37
C ILE A 435 36.44 13.71 42.68
N ASN A 436 37.48 13.03 43.11
CA ASN A 436 37.91 11.76 42.55
C ASN A 436 36.79 10.68 42.67
N HIS A 437 36.11 10.65 43.79
CA HIS A 437 34.98 9.74 43.99
C HIS A 437 33.86 10.03 43.00
N ILE A 438 33.45 11.31 42.81
CA ILE A 438 32.44 11.71 41.84
C ILE A 438 32.85 11.31 40.40
N LEU A 439 34.08 11.58 40.00
CA LEU A 439 34.59 11.24 38.67
C LEU A 439 34.59 9.72 38.44
N ASN A 440 35.04 8.94 39.44
CA ASN A 440 35.04 7.49 39.34
C ASN A 440 33.62 6.91 39.24
N GLN A 441 32.63 7.46 39.98
CA GLN A 441 31.23 7.10 39.82
C GLN A 441 30.71 7.35 38.42
N CYS A 442 31.06 8.50 37.80
CA CYS A 442 30.65 8.81 36.45
C CYS A 442 31.27 7.85 35.43
N LEU A 443 32.58 7.58 35.54
CA LEU A 443 33.30 6.65 34.65
C LEU A 443 32.75 5.21 34.75
N LEU A 444 32.43 4.76 35.96
CA LEU A 444 31.82 3.45 36.16
C LEU A 444 30.39 3.41 35.59
N ALA A 445 29.62 4.47 35.79
CA ALA A 445 28.27 4.56 35.23
C ALA A 445 28.27 4.46 33.70
N ASP A 446 29.21 5.12 33.03
CA ASP A 446 29.37 5.01 31.57
C ASP A 446 29.79 3.60 31.15
N LYS A 447 30.73 2.96 31.89
CA LYS A 447 31.14 1.57 31.59
C LYS A 447 29.95 0.59 31.69
N PHE A 448 29.07 0.75 32.67
CA PHE A 448 27.86 -0.07 32.79
C PHE A 448 26.87 0.21 31.67
N GLU A 449 26.69 1.47 31.28
CA GLU A 449 25.78 1.83 30.17
C GLU A 449 26.19 1.19 28.83
N PHE A 450 27.51 1.12 28.56
CA PHE A 450 28.04 0.52 27.34
C PHE A 450 28.33 -0.99 27.46
N GLY A 451 27.98 -1.64 28.57
CA GLY A 451 28.25 -3.06 28.77
C GLY A 451 29.75 -3.41 28.88
N LEU A 452 30.58 -2.43 29.22
CA LEU A 452 32.03 -2.56 29.30
C LEU A 452 32.55 -2.83 30.73
N SER A 453 31.66 -3.17 31.67
CA SER A 453 32.04 -3.49 33.03
C SER A 453 32.72 -4.85 33.08
N ASN A 454 33.99 -4.91 33.49
CA ASN A 454 34.70 -6.15 33.72
C ASN A 454 34.49 -6.58 35.18
N TYR A 455 33.69 -7.62 35.38
CA TYR A 455 33.54 -8.31 36.64
C TYR A 455 34.69 -9.28 36.80
N GLN A 456 35.44 -9.16 37.92
CA GLN A 456 36.55 -10.03 38.25
C GLN A 456 36.26 -10.72 39.61
N GLU A 457 35.92 -11.99 39.54
CA GLU A 457 35.59 -12.78 40.70
C GLU A 457 36.86 -13.20 41.44
N GLU A 458 36.92 -12.93 42.73
CA GLU A 458 38.00 -13.33 43.64
C GLU A 458 37.42 -13.99 44.87
N GLN A 459 38.17 -14.88 45.45
CA GLN A 459 37.86 -15.51 46.73
C GLN A 459 38.35 -14.61 47.88
N ILE A 460 37.41 -14.11 48.68
CA ILE A 460 37.73 -13.18 49.79
C ILE A 460 37.19 -13.70 51.11
N ASN A 461 37.89 -13.37 52.21
CA ASN A 461 37.34 -13.58 53.55
C ASN A 461 36.31 -12.49 53.87
N LEU A 462 35.05 -12.85 54.00
CA LEU A 462 33.94 -11.91 54.18
C LEU A 462 34.11 -11.04 55.41
N ARG A 463 34.55 -11.61 56.54
CA ARG A 463 34.73 -10.87 57.80
C ARG A 463 35.88 -9.85 57.73
N ALA A 464 37.00 -10.25 57.16
CA ALA A 464 38.14 -9.38 56.96
C ALA A 464 37.84 -8.21 56.02
N GLU A 465 37.23 -8.50 54.89
CA GLU A 465 36.86 -7.47 53.89
C GLU A 465 35.81 -6.48 54.46
N PHE A 466 34.81 -7.00 55.17
CA PHE A 466 33.79 -6.15 55.78
C PHE A 466 34.37 -5.23 56.86
N SER A 467 35.27 -5.73 57.76
CA SER A 467 35.96 -4.92 58.74
C SER A 467 36.74 -3.77 58.08
N GLN A 468 37.51 -4.07 57.01
CA GLN A 468 38.26 -3.06 56.28
C GLN A 468 37.35 -1.95 55.68
N ILE A 469 36.19 -2.36 55.16
CA ILE A 469 35.24 -1.39 54.59
C ILE A 469 34.66 -0.47 55.68
N VAL A 470 34.26 -1.04 56.83
CA VAL A 470 33.71 -0.25 57.94
C VAL A 470 34.76 0.70 58.53
N ASP A 471 35.99 0.25 58.71
CA ASP A 471 37.12 1.07 59.19
C ASP A 471 37.42 2.22 58.22
N ARG A 472 37.41 1.96 56.92
CA ARG A 472 37.62 2.99 55.87
C ARG A 472 36.50 4.04 55.85
N VAL A 473 35.24 3.64 55.95
CA VAL A 473 34.11 4.59 56.02
C VAL A 473 34.18 5.42 57.30
N GLY A 474 34.60 4.82 58.42
CA GLY A 474 34.86 5.50 59.68
C GLY A 474 36.00 6.52 59.58
N TYR A 475 37.09 6.19 58.89
CA TYR A 475 38.22 7.11 58.67
C TYR A 475 37.84 8.29 57.80
N LEU A 476 37.08 8.09 56.75
CA LEU A 476 36.61 9.16 55.87
C LEU A 476 35.60 10.12 56.53
N ASN A 477 34.99 9.68 57.61
CA ASN A 477 33.98 10.47 58.34
C ASN A 477 34.24 10.41 59.89
N PRO A 478 35.25 11.12 60.41
CA PRO A 478 35.69 11.02 61.80
C PRO A 478 34.61 11.33 62.84
N ALA A 479 33.52 11.96 62.47
CA ALA A 479 32.38 12.26 63.35
C ALA A 479 31.42 11.06 63.54
N TYR A 480 31.60 9.96 62.81
CA TYR A 480 30.64 8.86 62.75
C TYR A 480 31.08 7.46 63.25
N PRO A 481 32.35 7.18 63.63
CA PRO A 481 32.73 5.84 64.03
C PRO A 481 31.91 5.27 65.18
N GLU A 482 31.47 6.14 66.13
CA GLU A 482 30.62 5.72 67.26
C GLU A 482 29.17 5.41 66.87
N ARG A 483 28.74 5.77 65.65
CA ARG A 483 27.39 5.55 65.17
C ARG A 483 27.19 4.21 64.45
N ILE A 484 28.23 3.55 64.07
CA ILE A 484 28.15 2.30 63.33
C ILE A 484 28.30 1.11 64.27
N ASN A 485 27.24 0.34 64.44
CA ASN A 485 27.25 -0.93 65.11
C ASN A 485 27.19 -2.04 64.05
N TRP A 486 28.16 -2.94 64.06
CA TRP A 486 28.15 -4.06 63.15
C TRP A 486 28.36 -5.38 63.87
N GLU A 487 27.67 -6.42 63.37
CA GLU A 487 27.71 -7.75 63.95
C GLU A 487 27.57 -8.82 62.88
N PHE A 488 28.20 -9.96 63.14
CA PHE A 488 27.98 -11.16 62.37
C PHE A 488 27.11 -12.10 63.19
N CYS A 489 26.09 -12.72 62.55
CA CYS A 489 25.27 -13.72 63.23
C CYS A 489 26.15 -14.87 63.72
N GLU A 490 25.83 -15.44 64.90
CA GLU A 490 26.60 -16.50 65.59
C GLU A 490 26.80 -17.72 64.69
N ASP A 491 25.89 -18.00 63.79
CA ASP A 491 25.92 -19.13 62.86
C ASP A 491 26.92 -18.97 61.69
N LEU A 492 27.60 -17.83 61.57
CA LEU A 492 28.56 -17.58 60.49
C LEU A 492 30.00 -17.93 60.96
N PRO A 493 30.66 -18.92 60.33
CA PRO A 493 32.05 -19.24 60.63
C PRO A 493 32.97 -18.04 60.42
N ILE A 494 34.03 -17.96 61.26
CA ILE A 494 35.01 -16.84 61.14
C ILE A 494 35.72 -16.85 59.77
N GLU A 495 35.95 -18.03 59.21
CA GLU A 495 36.61 -18.23 57.90
C GLU A 495 35.62 -18.34 56.75
N THR A 496 34.50 -17.60 56.81
CA THR A 496 33.52 -17.57 55.72
C THR A 496 34.12 -16.92 54.48
N GLU A 497 34.21 -17.70 53.42
CA GLU A 497 34.70 -17.28 52.12
C GLU A 497 33.54 -16.86 51.21
N LEU A 498 33.78 -15.83 50.40
CA LEU A 498 32.82 -15.31 49.43
C LEU A 498 33.54 -15.15 48.08
N HIS A 499 32.90 -15.61 47.01
CA HIS A 499 33.35 -15.47 45.62
C HIS A 499 32.64 -14.30 44.98
N VAL A 500 33.31 -13.15 44.92
CA VAL A 500 32.75 -11.90 44.35
C VAL A 500 33.90 -11.01 43.89
N ASP A 501 33.55 -9.97 43.13
CA ASP A 501 34.48 -8.88 42.84
C ASP A 501 34.62 -8.00 44.10
N PRO A 502 35.82 -7.94 44.74
CA PRO A 502 36.03 -7.17 45.96
C PRO A 502 35.84 -5.66 45.75
N ILE A 503 36.13 -5.15 44.54
CA ILE A 503 35.97 -3.75 44.19
C ILE A 503 34.48 -3.39 44.12
N PHE A 504 33.66 -4.25 43.52
CA PHE A 504 32.22 -4.04 43.43
C PHE A 504 31.57 -4.18 44.83
N LEU A 505 31.92 -5.19 45.59
CA LEU A 505 31.41 -5.36 46.94
C LEU A 505 31.71 -4.14 47.82
N ARG A 506 32.96 -3.67 47.78
CA ARG A 506 33.38 -2.47 48.52
C ARG A 506 32.60 -1.22 48.08
N SER A 507 32.50 -0.99 46.78
CA SER A 507 31.74 0.12 46.21
C SER A 507 30.25 0.11 46.64
N ILE A 508 29.62 -1.05 46.60
CA ILE A 508 28.22 -1.22 47.03
C ILE A 508 28.07 -0.86 48.51
N LEU A 509 28.90 -1.46 49.39
CA LEU A 509 28.80 -1.24 50.83
C LEU A 509 29.12 0.21 51.22
N GLU A 510 30.17 0.81 50.65
CA GLU A 510 30.51 2.22 50.86
C GLU A 510 29.32 3.14 50.47
N ASN A 511 28.66 2.87 49.36
CA ASN A 511 27.47 3.64 48.93
C ASN A 511 26.29 3.45 49.89
N LEU A 512 26.00 2.23 50.31
CA LEU A 512 24.87 1.95 51.22
C LEU A 512 25.11 2.52 52.60
N ILE A 513 26.33 2.33 53.19
CA ILE A 513 26.70 2.83 54.53
C ILE A 513 26.73 4.39 54.52
N SER A 514 27.34 5.00 53.49
CA SER A 514 27.36 6.45 53.36
C SER A 514 25.94 7.05 53.25
N ASN A 515 25.04 6.41 52.52
CA ASN A 515 23.64 6.80 52.44
C ASN A 515 22.93 6.67 53.82
N ALA A 516 23.17 5.58 54.52
CA ALA A 516 22.62 5.36 55.86
C ALA A 516 23.09 6.48 56.85
N LEU A 517 24.41 6.79 56.85
CA LEU A 517 24.97 7.88 57.65
C LEU A 517 24.37 9.23 57.31
N LYS A 518 24.18 9.51 56.05
CA LYS A 518 23.74 10.79 55.50
C LYS A 518 22.24 11.06 55.72
N TYR A 519 21.40 10.04 55.59
CA TYR A 519 19.94 10.21 55.60
C TYR A 519 19.29 9.73 56.94
N SER A 520 20.06 9.20 57.84
CA SER A 520 19.56 8.80 59.18
C SER A 520 19.23 9.99 60.06
N ALA A 521 18.42 9.75 61.10
CA ALA A 521 18.17 10.71 62.15
C ALA A 521 19.47 11.15 62.86
N ALA A 522 19.56 12.40 63.28
CA ALA A 522 20.77 12.93 63.94
C ALA A 522 21.10 12.08 65.18
N ASN A 523 22.37 11.71 65.32
CA ASN A 523 22.90 10.89 66.44
C ASN A 523 22.29 9.50 66.57
N SER A 524 21.47 9.00 65.65
CA SER A 524 20.98 7.63 65.67
C SER A 524 22.09 6.64 65.28
N LYS A 525 21.98 5.39 65.83
CA LYS A 525 22.85 4.29 65.48
C LYS A 525 22.46 3.71 64.10
N ILE A 526 23.45 3.20 63.35
CA ILE A 526 23.28 2.41 62.14
C ILE A 526 23.71 1.00 62.46
N TYR A 527 22.85 0.06 62.11
CA TYR A 527 23.11 -1.35 62.38
C TYR A 527 23.43 -2.06 61.04
N LEU A 528 24.57 -2.74 61.07
CA LEU A 528 25.01 -3.59 59.95
C LEU A 528 25.04 -5.02 60.45
N THR A 529 24.27 -5.87 59.81
CA THR A 529 24.17 -7.29 60.19
C THR A 529 24.52 -8.15 58.99
N VAL A 530 25.36 -9.15 59.20
CA VAL A 530 25.72 -10.15 58.21
C VAL A 530 25.20 -11.49 58.65
N SER A 531 24.36 -12.10 57.84
CA SER A 531 23.72 -13.38 58.13
C SER A 531 23.72 -14.30 56.91
N GLN A 532 23.40 -15.55 57.15
CA GLN A 532 23.15 -16.51 56.08
C GLN A 532 21.65 -16.76 55.99
N SER A 533 21.12 -16.73 54.78
CA SER A 533 19.70 -16.96 54.50
C SER A 533 19.55 -17.96 53.35
N THR A 534 18.33 -18.36 53.06
CA THR A 534 18.03 -19.21 51.90
C THR A 534 16.92 -18.54 51.06
N LEU A 535 17.18 -18.37 49.79
CA LEU A 535 16.17 -17.96 48.83
C LEU A 535 15.67 -19.18 48.06
N GLY A 536 14.53 -19.74 48.51
CA GLY A 536 14.08 -21.06 48.05
C GLY A 536 15.04 -22.14 48.57
N SER A 537 15.70 -22.88 47.68
CA SER A 537 16.71 -23.90 48.02
C SER A 537 18.17 -23.42 47.86
N LYS A 538 18.40 -22.14 47.52
CA LYS A 538 19.74 -21.61 47.33
C LYS A 538 20.24 -20.86 48.54
N PRO A 539 21.41 -21.24 49.10
CA PRO A 539 22.00 -20.50 50.19
C PRO A 539 22.50 -19.14 49.73
N MET A 540 22.23 -18.11 50.50
CA MET A 540 22.57 -16.72 50.25
C MET A 540 23.28 -16.12 51.43
N PHE A 541 24.21 -15.20 51.21
CA PHE A 541 24.66 -14.26 52.22
C PHE A 541 23.79 -13.02 52.18
N GLU A 542 23.37 -12.56 53.35
CA GLU A 542 22.51 -11.40 53.48
C GLU A 542 23.19 -10.35 54.37
N LEU A 543 23.46 -9.19 53.75
CA LEU A 543 24.02 -8.04 54.44
C LEU A 543 22.94 -6.97 54.58
N GLN A 544 22.51 -6.70 55.80
CA GLN A 544 21.50 -5.70 56.11
C GLN A 544 22.13 -4.45 56.68
N ILE A 545 21.71 -3.28 56.16
CA ILE A 545 22.08 -1.94 56.64
C ILE A 545 20.79 -1.26 57.06
N LYS A 546 20.66 -1.05 58.38
CA LYS A 546 19.46 -0.52 59.00
C LYS A 546 19.74 0.82 59.66
N ASN A 547 18.98 1.86 59.33
CA ASN A 547 19.09 3.19 59.91
C ASN A 547 17.72 3.81 60.22
N GLN A 548 17.66 4.63 61.24
CA GLN A 548 16.43 5.41 61.55
C GLN A 548 16.17 6.45 60.48
N ILE A 549 14.89 6.61 60.08
CA ILE A 549 14.47 7.60 59.07
C ILE A 549 14.73 9.00 59.60
N GLY A 550 15.49 9.80 58.84
CA GLY A 550 15.84 11.16 59.19
C GLY A 550 14.85 12.18 58.63
N LYS A 551 15.30 13.44 58.56
CA LYS A 551 14.45 14.58 58.13
C LYS A 551 13.95 14.50 56.65
N VAL A 552 14.61 13.74 55.82
CA VAL A 552 14.24 13.53 54.40
C VAL A 552 13.01 12.64 54.24
N GLY A 553 12.65 11.88 55.30
CA GLY A 553 11.56 10.92 55.22
C GLY A 553 11.94 9.59 54.59
N PRO A 554 10.97 8.69 54.37
CA PRO A 554 11.21 7.37 53.80
C PRO A 554 11.55 7.44 52.31
N PRO A 555 12.32 6.51 51.79
CA PRO A 555 12.70 6.46 50.40
C PRO A 555 11.52 6.06 49.48
N GLN A 556 11.51 6.58 48.25
CA GLN A 556 10.56 6.14 47.21
C GLN A 556 11.10 4.86 46.54
N ILE A 557 10.66 3.71 46.99
CA ILE A 557 11.21 2.39 46.63
C ILE A 557 11.26 2.19 45.10
N ASP A 558 10.21 2.57 44.39
CA ASP A 558 10.10 2.42 42.91
C ASP A 558 11.13 3.23 42.12
N LYS A 559 11.75 4.23 42.75
CA LYS A 559 12.61 5.19 42.05
C LYS A 559 14.04 5.26 42.57
N ILE A 560 14.30 4.77 43.80
CA ILE A 560 15.62 4.98 44.44
C ILE A 560 16.79 4.37 43.66
N PHE A 561 16.56 3.35 42.87
CA PHE A 561 17.55 2.70 42.01
C PHE A 561 17.55 3.25 40.58
N ALA A 562 16.71 4.26 40.27
CA ALA A 562 16.75 4.89 38.97
C ALA A 562 17.98 5.81 38.82
N ARG A 563 18.59 5.82 37.66
CA ARG A 563 19.75 6.64 37.34
C ARG A 563 19.42 8.12 37.51
N TYR A 564 20.29 8.87 38.21
CA TYR A 564 20.15 10.29 38.49
C TYR A 564 18.97 10.67 39.42
N TYR A 565 18.30 9.69 40.00
CA TYR A 565 17.18 9.97 40.88
C TYR A 565 17.66 10.55 42.24
N ARG A 566 16.99 11.63 42.67
CA ARG A 566 17.12 12.25 43.98
C ARG A 566 15.74 12.69 44.45
N ALA A 567 15.39 12.38 45.68
CA ALA A 567 14.18 12.88 46.28
C ALA A 567 14.25 14.41 46.41
N GLU A 568 13.13 15.11 46.25
CA GLU A 568 13.11 16.57 46.36
C GLU A 568 13.53 17.08 47.74
N GLU A 569 13.16 16.35 48.76
CA GLU A 569 13.49 16.60 50.16
C GLU A 569 15.00 16.41 50.42
N ALA A 570 15.69 15.67 49.58
CA ALA A 570 17.12 15.43 49.67
C ALA A 570 17.99 16.48 48.94
N LYS A 571 17.41 17.52 48.32
CA LYS A 571 18.16 18.53 47.56
C LYS A 571 19.19 19.30 48.40
N GLY A 572 19.02 19.36 49.71
CA GLY A 572 20.00 19.98 50.64
C GLY A 572 21.21 19.13 51.00
N TYR A 573 21.22 17.86 50.61
CA TYR A 573 22.33 16.95 50.83
C TYR A 573 23.18 16.78 49.58
N SER A 574 24.52 16.59 49.67
CA SER A 574 25.39 16.37 48.53
C SER A 574 25.12 15.01 47.86
N GLY A 575 25.27 14.89 46.55
CA GLY A 575 25.23 13.59 45.87
C GLY A 575 24.76 13.63 44.43
N THR A 576 25.30 12.77 43.60
CA THR A 576 25.10 12.70 42.14
C THR A 576 23.82 12.00 41.70
N GLY A 577 23.17 11.24 42.59
CA GLY A 577 22.08 10.33 42.23
C GLY A 577 22.53 9.08 41.46
N LEU A 578 23.85 8.82 41.41
CA LEU A 578 24.41 7.63 40.77
C LEU A 578 24.68 6.49 41.75
N GLY A 579 24.92 6.77 43.03
CA GLY A 579 25.42 5.76 44.00
C GLY A 579 24.53 4.54 44.13
N LEU A 580 23.22 4.70 44.37
CA LEU A 580 22.29 3.55 44.50
C LEU A 580 22.05 2.84 43.16
N TRP A 581 21.95 3.57 42.08
CA TRP A 581 21.84 2.97 40.75
C TRP A 581 23.08 2.12 40.43
N LEU A 582 24.28 2.65 40.66
CA LEU A 582 25.55 1.97 40.42
C LEU A 582 25.70 0.73 41.33
N ALA A 583 25.35 0.87 42.63
CA ALA A 583 25.35 -0.27 43.55
C ALA A 583 24.43 -1.39 43.06
N ASN A 584 23.25 -1.05 42.52
CA ASN A 584 22.32 -2.03 41.99
C ASN A 584 22.85 -2.70 40.70
N GLU A 585 23.48 -1.97 39.80
CA GLU A 585 24.08 -2.53 38.57
C GLU A 585 25.29 -3.42 38.90
N GLN A 586 26.13 -3.02 39.89
CA GLN A 586 27.23 -3.83 40.36
C GLN A 586 26.73 -5.12 41.05
N ALA A 587 25.67 -5.03 41.86
CA ALA A 587 25.05 -6.21 42.47
C ALA A 587 24.51 -7.18 41.42
N LYS A 588 23.81 -6.67 40.37
CA LYS A 588 23.34 -7.49 39.25
C LYS A 588 24.50 -8.19 38.54
N ALA A 589 25.59 -7.48 38.29
CA ALA A 589 26.78 -8.03 37.65
C ALA A 589 27.42 -9.19 38.44
N MET A 590 27.31 -9.15 39.77
CA MET A 590 27.73 -10.24 40.69
C MET A 590 26.67 -11.34 40.86
N GLY A 591 25.53 -11.30 40.16
CA GLY A 591 24.40 -12.20 40.39
C GLY A 591 23.69 -11.97 41.73
N ALA A 592 23.99 -10.85 42.40
CA ALA A 592 23.39 -10.45 43.67
C ALA A 592 22.20 -9.51 43.46
N SER A 593 21.45 -9.18 44.51
CA SER A 593 20.34 -8.24 44.47
C SER A 593 20.37 -7.32 45.69
N ILE A 594 19.91 -6.06 45.45
CA ILE A 594 19.70 -5.09 46.53
C ILE A 594 18.21 -4.84 46.66
N ARG A 595 17.70 -4.89 47.91
CA ARG A 595 16.34 -4.53 48.25
C ARG A 595 16.34 -3.37 49.24
N CYS A 596 15.30 -2.58 49.23
CA CYS A 596 15.07 -1.55 50.20
C CYS A 596 13.67 -1.71 50.77
N GLU A 597 13.58 -1.74 52.08
CA GLU A 597 12.33 -1.81 52.83
C GLU A 597 12.32 -0.71 53.89
N PHE A 598 11.18 -0.27 54.31
CA PHE A 598 11.06 0.67 55.41
C PHE A 598 9.76 0.45 56.18
N ASP A 599 9.83 0.81 57.49
CA ASP A 599 8.67 0.92 58.36
C ASP A 599 8.55 2.36 58.86
N ASN A 600 7.76 2.63 59.90
CA ASN A 600 7.57 3.97 60.43
C ASN A 600 8.83 4.58 61.08
N ILE A 601 9.86 3.78 61.34
CA ILE A 601 11.04 4.19 62.11
C ILE A 601 12.32 3.95 61.31
N TRP A 602 12.38 2.85 60.60
CA TRP A 602 13.60 2.31 60.03
C TRP A 602 13.55 2.22 58.51
N THR A 603 14.69 2.52 57.86
CA THR A 603 15.01 2.12 56.50
C THR A 603 16.01 0.98 56.53
N ILE A 604 15.78 -0.08 55.75
CA ILE A 604 16.60 -1.28 55.68
C ILE A 604 17.00 -1.53 54.23
N PHE A 605 18.28 -1.49 53.96
CA PHE A 605 18.86 -1.97 52.71
C PHE A 605 19.41 -3.37 52.93
N THR A 606 19.05 -4.30 52.05
CA THR A 606 19.47 -5.68 52.10
C THR A 606 20.19 -6.06 50.81
N LEU A 607 21.48 -6.38 50.90
CA LEU A 607 22.26 -6.95 49.80
C LEU A 607 22.26 -8.47 49.95
N GLN A 608 21.74 -9.19 48.98
CA GLN A 608 21.68 -10.66 48.93
C GLN A 608 22.67 -11.16 47.90
N ILE A 609 23.67 -11.93 48.33
CA ILE A 609 24.74 -12.48 47.48
C ILE A 609 24.58 -14.02 47.45
N PRO A 610 24.48 -14.64 46.27
CA PRO A 610 24.39 -16.10 46.20
C PRO A 610 25.68 -16.75 46.71
N LYS A 611 25.55 -17.75 47.58
CA LYS A 611 26.66 -18.59 47.94
C LYS A 611 26.89 -19.58 46.79
N LEU A 612 27.91 -19.34 45.97
CA LEU A 612 28.29 -20.29 44.93
C LEU A 612 28.69 -21.58 45.61
N ASN A 613 27.93 -22.66 45.41
CA ASN A 613 28.37 -23.98 45.75
C ASN A 613 29.60 -24.28 44.88
N GLU A 614 30.69 -24.76 45.50
CA GLU A 614 31.80 -25.35 44.78
C GLU A 614 31.24 -26.24 43.67
N LEU A 615 31.43 -25.83 42.42
CA LEU A 615 31.18 -26.71 41.29
C LEU A 615 32.07 -27.94 41.47
N LYS A 616 31.43 -29.08 41.78
CA LYS A 616 32.07 -30.38 41.74
C LYS A 616 32.63 -30.72 40.38
#